data_f4babb7844b898d4901c31756b1182fa
#
_entry.id   f4babb7844b898d4901c31756b1182fa
#
_cell.length_a   1.000
_cell.length_b   1.000
_cell.length_c   1.000
_cell.angle_alpha   90.00
_cell.angle_beta   90.00
_cell.angle_gamma   90.00
#
_symmetry.space_group_name_H-M   'P 1'
#
loop_
_entity.id
_entity.type
_entity.pdbx_description
1 polymer ?
#
loop_
_entity_poly.entity_id
_entity_poly.type
_entity_poly.pdbx_seq_one_letter_code
_entity_poly.pdbx_strand_id
1 'polypeptide(L)'
;MVKLIHTADLHLDSAFRSRFTKEEAENRRQKQLMAWKELLSFAVEKKVQGILIAGDLFDSPVVSHGTMDFFLSTISEHPEISFFYLRGNHDTENTFRYQENLPKNLFLFSDKGKKYRLNDRLLLAGVEYGTEEESK
;
A
#
# COMPACT_ATOMS: atom_id res chain seq x y z
N MET A 1 -1.50 -19.47 14.75
CA MET A 1 -0.38 -18.50 14.71
C MET A 1 -0.65 -17.45 13.63
N VAL A 2 -0.51 -16.17 13.98
CA VAL A 2 -0.68 -15.09 13.02
C VAL A 2 0.55 -14.97 12.14
N LYS A 3 0.34 -14.92 10.81
CA LYS A 3 1.40 -14.68 9.83
C LYS A 3 1.17 -13.32 9.19
N LEU A 4 2.21 -12.50 9.16
CA LEU A 4 2.19 -11.16 8.59
C LEU A 4 3.30 -11.00 7.56
N ILE A 5 3.03 -10.18 6.53
CA ILE A 5 4.07 -9.72 5.60
C ILE A 5 4.27 -8.22 5.84
N HIS A 6 5.51 -7.80 5.94
CA HIS A 6 5.89 -6.40 5.97
C HIS A 6 6.56 -6.04 4.65
N THR A 7 6.08 -5.01 4.00
CA THR A 7 6.65 -4.50 2.76
C THR A 7 6.71 -2.97 2.80
N ALA A 8 7.63 -2.41 2.03
CA ALA A 8 7.83 -0.98 1.94
C ALA A 8 8.43 -0.62 0.58
N ASP A 9 8.37 0.66 0.23
CA ASP A 9 9.03 1.20 -0.96
C ASP A 9 8.64 0.50 -2.27
N LEU A 10 7.35 0.19 -2.44
CA LEU A 10 6.84 -0.44 -3.65
C LEU A 10 6.96 0.47 -4.87
N HIS A 11 6.86 1.80 -4.67
CA HIS A 11 6.98 2.82 -5.71
C HIS A 11 6.18 2.50 -6.98
N LEU A 12 4.93 2.08 -6.81
CA LEU A 12 4.03 1.81 -7.93
C LEU A 12 3.81 3.09 -8.74
N ASP A 13 3.54 2.93 -10.01
CA ASP A 13 3.32 4.04 -10.96
C ASP A 13 4.53 4.97 -11.14
N SER A 14 5.74 4.44 -10.93
CA SER A 14 6.96 5.19 -11.20
C SER A 14 7.05 5.56 -12.69
N ALA A 15 7.37 6.81 -12.96
CA ALA A 15 7.39 7.33 -14.32
C ALA A 15 8.59 6.86 -15.14
N PHE A 16 9.70 6.49 -14.51
CA PHE A 16 10.96 6.06 -15.16
C PHE A 16 11.40 6.99 -16.31
N ARG A 17 11.25 8.31 -16.13
CA ARG A 17 11.35 9.27 -17.24
C ARG A 17 12.75 9.57 -17.74
N SER A 18 13.80 9.34 -16.96
CA SER A 18 15.12 9.90 -17.22
C SER A 18 16.08 8.98 -17.98
N ARG A 19 15.83 7.68 -18.07
CA ARG A 19 16.77 6.71 -18.64
C ARG A 19 16.15 5.73 -19.62
N PHE A 20 14.82 5.75 -19.79
CA PHE A 20 14.11 4.72 -20.53
C PHE A 20 13.24 5.33 -21.62
N THR A 21 13.06 4.58 -22.72
CA THR A 21 12.03 4.88 -23.70
C THR A 21 10.64 4.67 -23.06
N LYS A 22 9.60 5.17 -23.75
CA LYS A 22 8.22 4.95 -23.29
C LYS A 22 7.88 3.48 -23.13
N GLU A 23 8.33 2.65 -24.07
CA GLU A 23 8.12 1.21 -24.06
C GLU A 23 8.83 0.55 -22.89
N GLU A 24 10.10 0.89 -22.67
CA GLU A 24 10.87 0.37 -21.54
C GLU A 24 10.27 0.77 -20.20
N ALA A 25 9.83 2.04 -20.06
CA ALA A 25 9.19 2.54 -18.85
C ALA A 25 7.89 1.80 -18.56
N GLU A 26 7.07 1.57 -19.59
CA GLU A 26 5.82 0.82 -19.45
C GLU A 26 6.07 -0.62 -19.05
N ASN A 27 7.05 -1.28 -19.66
CA ASN A 27 7.41 -2.65 -19.30
C ASN A 27 7.84 -2.75 -17.84
N ARG A 28 8.58 -1.77 -17.34
CA ARG A 28 9.02 -1.73 -15.94
C ARG A 28 7.85 -1.50 -14.99
N ARG A 29 6.91 -0.63 -15.36
CA ARG A 29 5.68 -0.44 -14.57
C ARG A 29 4.87 -1.72 -14.50
N GLN A 30 4.72 -2.42 -15.62
CA GLN A 30 4.02 -3.71 -15.64
C GLN A 30 4.69 -4.74 -14.75
N LYS A 31 6.02 -4.78 -14.74
CA LYS A 31 6.76 -5.68 -13.83
C LYS A 31 6.52 -5.36 -12.36
N GLN A 32 6.40 -4.07 -12.02
CA GLN A 32 6.08 -3.67 -10.64
C GLN A 32 4.68 -4.15 -10.23
N LEU A 33 3.70 -3.99 -11.11
CA LEU A 33 2.34 -4.45 -10.84
C LEU A 33 2.28 -5.98 -10.75
N MET A 34 3.04 -6.68 -11.58
CA MET A 34 3.15 -8.14 -11.51
C MET A 34 3.81 -8.60 -10.22
N ALA A 35 4.84 -7.89 -9.75
CA ALA A 35 5.49 -8.19 -8.48
C ALA A 35 4.51 -8.06 -7.31
N TRP A 36 3.64 -7.04 -7.33
CA TRP A 36 2.57 -6.90 -6.35
C TRP A 36 1.63 -8.10 -6.38
N LYS A 37 1.21 -8.54 -7.56
CA LYS A 37 0.37 -9.73 -7.71
C LYS A 37 1.05 -11.01 -7.19
N GLU A 38 2.34 -11.16 -7.46
CA GLU A 38 3.11 -12.30 -6.96
C GLU A 38 3.19 -12.30 -5.43
N LEU A 39 3.34 -11.13 -4.82
CA LEU A 39 3.29 -10.97 -3.37
C LEU A 39 1.95 -11.44 -2.81
N LEU A 40 0.85 -11.07 -3.44
CA LEU A 40 -0.48 -11.50 -3.03
C LEU A 40 -0.66 -13.00 -3.17
N SER A 41 -0.18 -13.58 -4.26
CA SER A 41 -0.24 -15.04 -4.46
C SER A 41 0.55 -15.78 -3.40
N PHE A 42 1.71 -15.28 -3.04
CA PHE A 42 2.52 -15.82 -1.94
C PHE A 42 1.77 -15.71 -0.60
N ALA A 43 1.14 -14.56 -0.35
CA ALA A 43 0.37 -14.34 0.87
C ALA A 43 -0.77 -15.35 1.01
N VAL A 44 -1.48 -15.61 -0.08
CA VAL A 44 -2.56 -16.61 -0.10
C VAL A 44 -2.01 -18.02 0.15
N GLU A 45 -0.94 -18.39 -0.54
CA GLU A 45 -0.30 -19.69 -0.39
C GLU A 45 0.15 -19.95 1.06
N LYS A 46 0.73 -18.95 1.70
CA LYS A 46 1.23 -19.05 3.07
C LYS A 46 0.17 -18.77 4.14
N LYS A 47 -1.07 -18.51 3.74
CA LYS A 47 -2.17 -18.18 4.65
C LYS A 47 -1.86 -16.99 5.55
N VAL A 48 -1.30 -15.95 4.97
CA VAL A 48 -0.97 -14.70 5.64
C VAL A 48 -2.26 -13.97 6.01
N GLN A 49 -2.36 -13.46 7.21
CA GLN A 49 -3.54 -12.75 7.71
C GLN A 49 -3.48 -11.25 7.50
N GLY A 50 -2.29 -10.69 7.42
CA GLY A 50 -2.11 -9.27 7.25
C GLY A 50 -0.88 -8.90 6.44
N ILE A 51 -0.97 -7.82 5.69
CA ILE A 51 0.13 -7.22 4.94
C ILE A 51 0.30 -5.79 5.42
N LEU A 52 1.48 -5.46 5.91
CA LEU A 52 1.85 -4.12 6.37
C LEU A 52 2.60 -3.42 5.24
N ILE A 53 2.05 -2.32 4.75
CA ILE A 53 2.67 -1.48 3.72
C ILE A 53 3.18 -0.22 4.41
N ALA A 54 4.49 -0.17 4.63
CA ALA A 54 5.12 0.90 5.40
C ALA A 54 5.82 1.89 4.47
N GLY A 55 5.05 2.85 3.97
CA GLY A 55 5.57 3.98 3.21
C GLY A 55 5.85 3.72 1.75
N ASP A 56 5.87 4.80 0.98
CA ASP A 56 6.26 4.86 -0.42
C ASP A 56 5.60 3.82 -1.31
N LEU A 57 4.28 3.67 -1.14
CA LEU A 57 3.47 2.79 -1.99
C LEU A 57 3.46 3.27 -3.44
N PHE A 58 3.30 4.58 -3.63
CA PHE A 58 3.31 5.21 -4.94
C PHE A 58 4.50 6.18 -5.04
N ASP A 59 5.05 6.29 -6.26
CA ASP A 59 6.21 7.13 -6.51
C ASP A 59 5.85 8.60 -6.77
N SER A 60 4.58 8.87 -7.03
CA SER A 60 4.09 10.19 -7.37
C SER A 60 2.87 10.55 -6.53
N PRO A 61 2.71 11.83 -6.15
CA PRO A 61 1.48 12.27 -5.48
C PRO A 61 0.25 12.16 -6.38
N VAL A 62 0.45 12.12 -7.70
CA VAL A 62 -0.61 11.92 -8.67
C VAL A 62 -0.50 10.52 -9.23
N VAL A 63 -1.39 9.64 -8.80
CA VAL A 63 -1.42 8.24 -9.22
C VAL A 63 -2.44 8.09 -10.35
N SER A 64 -2.10 7.35 -11.41
CA SER A 64 -3.04 7.10 -12.49
C SER A 64 -4.25 6.32 -11.98
N HIS A 65 -5.42 6.59 -12.59
CA HIS A 65 -6.65 5.86 -12.24
C HIS A 65 -6.50 4.35 -12.43
N GLY A 66 -5.81 3.94 -13.50
CA GLY A 66 -5.58 2.53 -13.77
C GLY A 66 -4.76 1.83 -12.68
N THR A 67 -3.70 2.48 -12.19
CA THR A 67 -2.87 1.94 -11.11
C THR A 67 -3.64 1.88 -9.80
N MET A 68 -4.39 2.93 -9.48
CA MET A 68 -5.21 2.98 -8.27
C MET A 68 -6.29 1.89 -8.30
N ASP A 69 -7.02 1.78 -9.40
CA ASP A 69 -8.06 0.77 -9.56
C ASP A 69 -7.49 -0.64 -9.47
N PHE A 70 -6.34 -0.88 -10.08
CA PHE A 70 -5.64 -2.16 -10.01
C PHE A 70 -5.30 -2.50 -8.55
N PHE A 71 -4.69 -1.56 -7.83
CA PHE A 71 -4.27 -1.77 -6.44
C PHE A 71 -5.48 -2.07 -5.54
N LEU A 72 -6.51 -1.24 -5.61
CA LEU A 72 -7.70 -1.41 -4.78
C LEU A 72 -8.48 -2.67 -5.13
N SER A 73 -8.56 -3.01 -6.42
CA SER A 73 -9.23 -4.24 -6.87
C SER A 73 -8.55 -5.48 -6.32
N THR A 74 -7.22 -5.52 -6.36
CA THR A 74 -6.47 -6.67 -5.83
C THR A 74 -6.67 -6.84 -4.33
N ILE A 75 -6.78 -5.75 -3.59
CA ILE A 75 -7.09 -5.80 -2.17
C ILE A 75 -8.50 -6.37 -1.95
N SER A 76 -9.47 -5.89 -2.72
CA SER A 76 -10.86 -6.37 -2.62
C SER A 76 -11.01 -7.84 -2.96
N GLU A 77 -10.17 -8.36 -3.84
CA GLU A 77 -10.17 -9.78 -4.25
C GLU A 77 -9.65 -10.72 -3.15
N HIS A 78 -9.04 -10.17 -2.10
CA HIS A 78 -8.45 -10.94 -1.00
C HIS A 78 -9.05 -10.53 0.35
N PRO A 79 -10.37 -10.75 0.54
CA PRO A 79 -11.04 -10.31 1.78
C PRO A 79 -10.55 -11.01 3.04
N GLU A 80 -9.89 -12.16 2.92
CA GLU A 80 -9.30 -12.90 4.03
C GLU A 80 -7.99 -12.28 4.53
N ILE A 81 -7.40 -11.33 3.77
CA ILE A 81 -6.18 -10.63 4.14
C ILE A 81 -6.52 -9.20 4.55
N SER A 82 -6.00 -8.75 5.67
CA SER A 82 -6.10 -7.36 6.12
C SER A 82 -4.87 -6.59 5.66
N PHE A 83 -5.09 -5.46 4.98
CA PHE A 83 -4.02 -4.60 4.48
C PHE A 83 -3.92 -3.36 5.35
N PHE A 84 -2.72 -3.07 5.85
CA PHE A 84 -2.45 -1.91 6.70
C PHE A 84 -1.45 -1.00 5.99
N TYR A 85 -1.87 0.22 5.72
CA TYR A 85 -1.06 1.19 4.98
C TYR A 85 -0.65 2.34 5.88
N LEU A 86 0.66 2.55 5.97
CA LEU A 86 1.27 3.68 6.66
C LEU A 86 1.96 4.56 5.61
N ARG A 87 1.58 5.81 5.56
CA ARG A 87 2.11 6.77 4.59
C ARG A 87 3.61 6.99 4.78
N GLY A 88 4.36 7.03 3.66
CA GLY A 88 5.77 7.38 3.65
C GLY A 88 6.02 8.81 3.15
N ASN A 89 7.29 9.15 2.95
CA ASN A 89 7.69 10.52 2.55
C ASN A 89 7.18 10.93 1.16
N HIS A 90 7.06 9.96 0.24
CA HIS A 90 6.61 10.22 -1.13
C HIS A 90 5.11 10.10 -1.29
N ASP A 91 4.42 9.54 -0.32
CA ASP A 91 2.97 9.47 -0.32
C ASP A 91 2.39 10.76 0.22
N THR A 92 1.25 11.20 -0.32
CA THR A 92 0.56 12.38 0.19
C THR A 92 -0.56 11.99 1.13
N GLU A 93 -0.98 12.93 1.97
CA GLU A 93 -2.17 12.77 2.81
C GLU A 93 -3.40 12.38 2.01
N ASN A 94 -3.41 12.77 0.75
CA ASN A 94 -4.58 12.65 -0.09
C ASN A 94 -4.58 11.40 -0.97
N THR A 95 -3.58 10.53 -0.84
CA THR A 95 -3.46 9.35 -1.71
C THR A 95 -4.77 8.57 -1.80
N PHE A 96 -5.45 8.36 -0.67
CA PHE A 96 -6.74 7.66 -0.65
C PHE A 96 -7.91 8.54 -0.20
N ARG A 97 -7.67 9.81 0.08
CA ARG A 97 -8.66 10.70 0.70
C ARG A 97 -9.93 10.91 -0.14
N TYR A 98 -9.77 10.93 -1.45
CA TYR A 98 -10.88 11.18 -2.37
C TYR A 98 -11.47 9.90 -2.96
N GLN A 99 -11.06 8.74 -2.47
CA GLN A 99 -11.63 7.48 -2.89
C GLN A 99 -12.88 7.19 -2.03
N GLU A 100 -14.04 7.20 -2.66
CA GLU A 100 -15.31 7.03 -1.94
C GLU A 100 -15.54 5.60 -1.45
N ASN A 101 -15.03 4.61 -2.19
CA ASN A 101 -15.30 3.21 -1.93
C ASN A 101 -14.01 2.41 -1.71
N LEU A 102 -13.35 2.68 -0.58
CA LEU A 102 -12.19 1.88 -0.19
C LEU A 102 -12.60 0.46 0.21
N PRO A 103 -11.77 -0.55 -0.11
CA PRO A 103 -12.03 -1.91 0.35
C PRO A 103 -12.14 -1.98 1.87
N LYS A 104 -13.03 -2.83 2.37
CA LYS A 104 -13.26 -3.00 3.81
C LYS A 104 -12.05 -3.59 4.54
N ASN A 105 -11.19 -4.30 3.84
CA ASN A 105 -9.98 -4.91 4.37
C ASN A 105 -8.72 -4.04 4.21
N LEU A 106 -8.87 -2.79 3.78
CA LEU A 106 -7.79 -1.80 3.75
C LEU A 106 -7.94 -0.86 4.94
N PHE A 107 -6.92 -0.82 5.80
CA PHE A 107 -6.89 -0.01 7.01
C PHE A 107 -5.79 1.04 6.90
N LEU A 108 -6.15 2.29 7.14
CA LEU A 108 -5.24 3.43 7.06
C LEU A 108 -4.88 3.89 8.46
N PHE A 109 -3.65 4.34 8.64
CA PHE A 109 -3.22 5.01 9.86
C PHE A 109 -3.35 6.54 9.70
N SER A 110 -3.21 7.25 10.79
CA SER A 110 -3.26 8.71 10.81
C SER A 110 -2.11 9.28 11.65
N ASP A 111 -1.94 10.59 11.59
CA ASP A 111 -0.98 11.33 12.41
C ASP A 111 -1.27 11.21 13.91
N LYS A 112 -2.51 10.95 14.26
CA LYS A 112 -2.95 10.76 15.66
C LYS A 112 -2.76 9.34 16.17
N GLY A 113 -2.33 8.44 15.28
CA GLY A 113 -2.19 7.03 15.60
C GLY A 113 -3.50 6.28 15.57
N LYS A 114 -3.41 5.01 15.24
CA LYS A 114 -4.55 4.07 15.28
C LYS A 114 -4.08 2.70 15.71
N LYS A 115 -5.02 1.95 16.28
CA LYS A 115 -4.78 0.58 16.71
C LYS A 115 -5.82 -0.34 16.06
N TYR A 116 -5.36 -1.47 15.55
CA TYR A 116 -6.22 -2.48 14.94
C TYR A 116 -5.95 -3.82 15.60
N ARG A 117 -7.02 -4.49 16.02
CA ARG A 117 -6.91 -5.81 16.63
C ARG A 117 -7.00 -6.88 15.54
N LEU A 118 -5.98 -7.71 15.46
CA LEU A 118 -5.93 -8.81 14.51
C LEU A 118 -6.54 -10.09 15.06
N ASN A 119 -6.34 -10.34 16.36
CA ASN A 119 -6.99 -11.43 17.08
C ASN A 119 -6.99 -11.10 18.59
N ASP A 120 -7.37 -12.04 19.43
CA ASP A 120 -7.45 -11.85 20.89
C ASP A 120 -6.12 -11.51 21.54
N ARG A 121 -5.01 -11.82 20.87
CA ARG A 121 -3.64 -11.66 21.42
C ARG A 121 -2.78 -10.63 20.69
N LEU A 122 -3.20 -10.17 19.49
CA LEU A 122 -2.38 -9.30 18.67
C LEU A 122 -3.08 -8.01 18.34
N LEU A 123 -2.45 -6.92 18.71
CA LEU A 123 -2.88 -5.56 18.42
C LEU A 123 -1.80 -4.88 17.56
N LEU A 124 -2.21 -4.32 16.43
CA LEU A 124 -1.33 -3.54 15.56
C LEU A 124 -1.58 -2.07 15.81
N ALA A 125 -0.53 -1.34 16.15
CA ALA A 125 -0.59 0.11 16.36
C ALA A 125 0.37 0.81 15.40
N GLY A 126 -0.05 1.96 14.88
CA GLY A 126 0.77 2.75 13.99
C GLY A 126 0.41 4.23 14.04
N VAL A 127 1.39 5.05 13.71
CA VAL A 127 1.22 6.50 13.61
C VAL A 127 1.96 6.99 12.37
N GLU A 128 1.31 7.85 11.61
CA GLU A 128 1.94 8.46 10.44
C GLU A 128 2.86 9.60 10.85
N TYR A 129 3.95 9.77 10.12
CA TYR A 129 4.85 10.88 10.29
C TYR A 129 4.14 12.17 9.84
N GLY A 130 4.07 13.13 10.72
CA GLY A 130 3.44 14.43 10.43
C GLY A 130 4.32 15.34 9.58
N THR A 131 3.75 16.45 9.10
CA THR A 131 4.51 17.51 8.46
C THR A 131 5.35 18.25 9.50
N GLU A 132 6.34 19.03 9.04
CA GLU A 132 7.21 19.81 9.96
C GLU A 132 6.41 20.70 10.92
N GLU A 133 5.25 21.18 10.51
CA GLU A 133 4.36 21.98 11.36
C GLU A 133 3.67 21.14 12.45
N GLU A 134 3.42 19.89 12.18
CA GLU A 134 2.75 18.96 13.11
C GLU A 134 3.74 18.29 14.07
N SER A 135 5.02 18.26 13.73
CA SER A 135 6.06 17.64 14.56
C SER A 135 6.62 18.56 15.65
N LYS A 136 6.15 19.80 15.68
CA LYS A 136 6.47 20.76 16.73
C LYS A 136 5.41 20.76 17.82
#